data_6872f4e9ccab5a6c18eb2a8121f06ce7
#
_entry.id   6872f4e9ccab5a6c18eb2a8121f06ce7
#
_cell.length_a   1.000
_cell.length_b   1.000
_cell.length_c   1.000
_cell.angle_alpha   90.00
_cell.angle_beta   90.00
_cell.angle_gamma   90.00
#
_symmetry.space_group_name_H-M   'P 1'
#
loop_
_entity.id
_entity.type
_entity.pdbx_description
1 polymer ?
#
loop_
_entity_poly.entity_id
_entity_poly.type
_entity_poly.pdbx_seq_one_letter_code
_entity_poly.pdbx_strand_id
1 'polypeptide(L)'
;MEKLKLLNERIVSRVNANLREFDFDTGQFINNAIEYDKLSKFYCFYGITSHHPIDFYFKHASMAGSYFLGKCAVNQSTIYKSDIRGDELKRKGDIMDRNNPLPLVEDETIVINSSLLYKTLVHSNSHNIETPEEFTIRNTVSSHYANIHGSTIEGCFLGSFSTIDLMNLHSCIVGEFSYVQAGEFFHKRIDPGVIHIENDDFSFQFKYEKAVIDKYIGVNASFQPRGLIYRFVTDKEPEYERLFKVVDLPPVQAPQSSAVNRYAVIKGDTRIGENVLISQGAYLENAHMGDGSNAQENTYIIHSYLVGMNITAHGGKIINSEIGQKTFVGFNSFLFGKQGAKVTVGKGCIVMPHTIIDSDCALQIPENHIIWGYIACKEDLITN
;
A
#
# COMPACT_ATOMS: atom_id res chain seq x y z
N MET A 1 -9.95 -22.25 -16.44
CA MET A 1 -10.73 -21.03 -16.17
C MET A 1 -11.92 -21.29 -15.26
N GLU A 2 -12.76 -22.30 -15.53
CA GLU A 2 -13.95 -22.60 -14.73
C GLU A 2 -13.65 -22.87 -13.23
N LYS A 3 -12.64 -23.69 -12.93
CA LYS A 3 -12.21 -23.95 -11.54
C LYS A 3 -11.80 -22.67 -10.77
N LEU A 4 -11.24 -21.69 -11.50
CA LEU A 4 -10.83 -20.43 -10.89
C LEU A 4 -12.02 -19.50 -10.63
N LYS A 5 -13.01 -19.49 -11.54
CA LYS A 5 -14.28 -18.80 -11.29
C LYS A 5 -14.98 -19.37 -10.07
N LEU A 6 -15.10 -20.71 -10.01
CA LEU A 6 -15.68 -21.39 -8.85
C LEU A 6 -14.93 -21.10 -7.53
N LEU A 7 -13.60 -20.97 -7.57
CA LEU A 7 -12.82 -20.56 -6.41
C LEU A 7 -13.21 -19.16 -5.95
N ASN A 8 -13.24 -18.17 -6.88
CA ASN A 8 -13.60 -16.81 -6.57
C ASN A 8 -15.05 -16.69 -6.07
N GLU A 9 -15.99 -17.37 -6.68
CA GLU A 9 -17.38 -17.44 -6.23
C GLU A 9 -17.51 -17.98 -4.80
N ARG A 10 -16.72 -19.01 -4.44
CA ARG A 10 -16.68 -19.54 -3.07
C ARG A 10 -16.11 -18.51 -2.07
N ILE A 11 -15.04 -17.81 -2.45
CA ILE A 11 -14.46 -16.77 -1.60
C ILE A 11 -15.48 -15.67 -1.36
N VAL A 12 -16.08 -15.13 -2.43
CA VAL A 12 -17.11 -14.08 -2.36
C VAL A 12 -18.28 -14.53 -1.49
N SER A 13 -18.80 -15.75 -1.71
CA SER A 13 -19.90 -16.29 -0.90
C SER A 13 -19.57 -16.37 0.60
N ARG A 14 -18.35 -16.76 0.96
CA ARG A 14 -17.92 -16.79 2.37
C ARG A 14 -17.80 -15.40 2.98
N VAL A 15 -17.22 -14.47 2.25
CA VAL A 15 -17.10 -13.08 2.73
C VAL A 15 -18.48 -12.47 2.90
N ASN A 16 -19.39 -12.65 1.92
CA ASN A 16 -20.76 -12.17 2.03
C ASN A 16 -21.51 -12.80 3.23
N ALA A 17 -21.25 -14.07 3.54
CA ALA A 17 -21.82 -14.71 4.74
C ALA A 17 -21.33 -14.06 6.04
N ASN A 18 -20.07 -13.66 6.10
CA ASN A 18 -19.52 -12.92 7.26
C ASN A 18 -20.09 -11.49 7.36
N LEU A 19 -20.43 -10.88 6.21
CA LEU A 19 -20.89 -9.50 6.13
C LEU A 19 -22.43 -9.37 5.98
N ARG A 20 -23.17 -10.47 6.16
CA ARG A 20 -24.63 -10.54 5.91
C ARG A 20 -25.45 -9.48 6.67
N GLU A 21 -24.96 -9.05 7.84
CA GLU A 21 -25.66 -8.05 8.67
C GLU A 21 -25.59 -6.63 8.07
N PHE A 22 -24.69 -6.40 7.12
CA PHE A 22 -24.54 -5.11 6.45
C PHE A 22 -25.30 -5.01 5.12
N ASP A 23 -25.99 -6.08 4.68
CA ASP A 23 -26.62 -6.15 3.34
C ASP A 23 -25.62 -5.76 2.24
N PHE A 24 -24.44 -6.38 2.26
CA PHE A 24 -23.30 -6.03 1.42
C PHE A 24 -22.86 -7.21 0.55
N ASP A 25 -22.77 -6.98 -0.76
CA ASP A 25 -22.29 -7.98 -1.73
C ASP A 25 -20.91 -7.60 -2.30
N THR A 26 -19.89 -8.29 -1.86
CA THR A 26 -18.51 -8.12 -2.33
C THR A 26 -18.35 -8.49 -3.82
N GLY A 27 -19.21 -9.35 -4.35
CA GLY A 27 -19.18 -9.78 -5.75
C GLY A 27 -19.36 -8.62 -6.73
N GLN A 28 -20.12 -7.61 -6.38
CA GLN A 28 -20.34 -6.41 -7.20
C GLN A 28 -19.02 -5.67 -7.49
N PHE A 29 -18.09 -5.68 -6.56
CA PHE A 29 -16.79 -5.00 -6.70
C PHE A 29 -15.77 -5.81 -7.49
N ILE A 30 -15.89 -7.14 -7.52
CA ILE A 30 -14.85 -8.05 -8.03
C ILE A 30 -15.22 -8.72 -9.34
N ASN A 31 -16.48 -9.03 -9.58
CA ASN A 31 -16.89 -9.87 -10.72
C ASN A 31 -16.44 -9.32 -12.09
N ASN A 32 -16.33 -8.02 -12.23
CA ASN A 32 -15.88 -7.37 -13.47
C ASN A 32 -14.41 -6.85 -13.39
N ALA A 33 -13.75 -7.00 -12.26
CA ALA A 33 -12.40 -6.50 -12.06
C ALA A 33 -11.34 -7.48 -12.59
N ILE A 34 -11.59 -8.80 -12.47
CA ILE A 34 -10.62 -9.82 -12.82
C ILE A 34 -10.79 -10.26 -14.26
N GLU A 35 -9.81 -9.98 -15.08
CA GLU A 35 -9.71 -10.48 -16.43
C GLU A 35 -9.19 -11.92 -16.40
N TYR A 36 -10.08 -12.91 -16.34
CA TYR A 36 -9.72 -14.32 -16.17
C TYR A 36 -8.78 -14.87 -17.24
N ASP A 37 -8.82 -14.37 -18.46
CA ASP A 37 -7.91 -14.74 -19.52
C ASP A 37 -6.48 -14.24 -19.28
N LYS A 38 -6.31 -13.16 -18.51
CA LYS A 38 -5.01 -12.66 -18.10
C LYS A 38 -4.41 -13.46 -16.95
N LEU A 39 -5.21 -14.07 -16.08
CA LEU A 39 -4.72 -14.89 -14.97
C LEU A 39 -3.81 -16.05 -15.43
N SER A 40 -4.04 -16.60 -16.61
CA SER A 40 -3.19 -17.64 -17.17
C SER A 40 -1.94 -17.14 -17.90
N LYS A 41 -1.83 -15.83 -18.12
CA LYS A 41 -0.74 -15.20 -18.90
C LYS A 41 0.32 -14.52 -18.04
N PHE A 42 0.04 -14.30 -16.77
CA PHE A 42 0.99 -13.69 -15.84
C PHE A 42 1.67 -14.74 -14.97
N TYR A 43 2.95 -14.50 -14.69
CA TYR A 43 3.74 -15.27 -13.75
C TYR A 43 3.65 -14.63 -12.36
N CYS A 44 3.86 -15.41 -11.31
CA CYS A 44 4.24 -14.86 -10.02
C CYS A 44 5.76 -14.90 -9.85
N PHE A 45 6.27 -14.02 -9.00
CA PHE A 45 7.70 -13.90 -8.73
C PHE A 45 7.95 -14.05 -7.25
N TYR A 46 9.01 -14.77 -6.90
CA TYR A 46 9.48 -14.89 -5.54
C TYR A 46 10.90 -14.33 -5.43
N GLY A 47 11.08 -13.30 -4.60
CA GLY A 47 12.38 -12.72 -4.33
C GLY A 47 13.20 -13.60 -3.39
N ILE A 48 14.44 -13.87 -3.78
CA ILE A 48 15.40 -14.62 -2.96
C ILE A 48 16.56 -13.71 -2.65
N THR A 49 16.88 -13.57 -1.38
CA THR A 49 18.05 -12.83 -0.90
C THR A 49 18.86 -13.70 0.06
N SER A 50 20.02 -13.23 0.49
CA SER A 50 20.81 -13.92 1.53
C SER A 50 20.06 -14.05 2.87
N HIS A 51 19.13 -13.15 3.13
CA HIS A 51 18.31 -13.14 4.36
C HIS A 51 16.94 -13.78 4.17
N HIS A 52 16.46 -13.91 2.93
CA HIS A 52 15.14 -14.44 2.59
C HIS A 52 15.30 -15.60 1.59
N PRO A 53 15.68 -16.81 2.06
CA PRO A 53 15.69 -18.00 1.21
C PRO A 53 14.26 -18.37 0.81
N ILE A 54 14.10 -19.29 -0.13
CA ILE A 54 12.79 -19.80 -0.51
C ILE A 54 12.12 -20.44 0.72
N ASP A 55 11.03 -19.83 1.15
CA ASP A 55 10.13 -20.35 2.18
C ASP A 55 8.69 -19.98 1.81
N PHE A 56 8.18 -20.63 0.78
CA PHE A 56 6.92 -20.31 0.16
C PHE A 56 6.09 -21.59 -0.05
N TYR A 57 4.89 -21.61 0.52
CA TYR A 57 3.95 -22.70 0.37
C TYR A 57 2.65 -22.22 -0.28
N PHE A 58 2.19 -22.94 -1.30
CA PHE A 58 0.90 -22.64 -1.92
C PHE A 58 0.11 -23.90 -2.23
N LYS A 59 -1.22 -23.83 -2.12
CA LYS A 59 -2.14 -24.92 -2.44
C LYS A 59 -3.46 -24.38 -2.97
N HIS A 60 -3.88 -24.89 -4.14
CA HIS A 60 -5.13 -24.47 -4.79
C HIS A 60 -5.28 -22.94 -4.89
N ALA A 61 -4.23 -22.26 -5.30
CA ALA A 61 -4.16 -20.81 -5.39
C ALA A 61 -3.80 -20.35 -6.81
N SER A 62 -4.27 -19.16 -7.18
CA SER A 62 -3.83 -18.42 -8.36
C SER A 62 -3.15 -17.13 -7.93
N MET A 63 -1.94 -16.87 -8.43
CA MET A 63 -1.09 -15.77 -7.97
C MET A 63 -0.54 -14.94 -9.13
N ALA A 64 -1.32 -14.76 -10.15
CA ALA A 64 -0.92 -14.14 -11.41
C ALA A 64 -0.45 -12.69 -11.26
N GLY A 65 0.70 -12.37 -11.83
CA GLY A 65 1.31 -11.03 -11.83
C GLY A 65 1.73 -10.54 -10.45
N SER A 66 1.84 -11.45 -9.47
CA SER A 66 2.11 -11.11 -8.07
C SER A 66 3.56 -11.38 -7.69
N TYR A 67 4.04 -10.63 -6.73
CA TYR A 67 5.38 -10.73 -6.19
C TYR A 67 5.35 -11.14 -4.73
N PHE A 68 6.29 -11.97 -4.32
CA PHE A 68 6.41 -12.48 -2.96
C PHE A 68 7.84 -12.35 -2.46
N LEU A 69 7.99 -11.96 -1.22
CA LEU A 69 9.26 -11.94 -0.50
C LEU A 69 9.03 -12.32 0.97
N GLY A 70 9.92 -13.14 1.53
CA GLY A 70 9.80 -13.63 2.90
C GLY A 70 8.87 -14.85 3.02
N LYS A 71 8.72 -15.38 4.24
CA LYS A 71 7.93 -16.59 4.49
C LYS A 71 6.44 -16.34 4.28
N CYS A 72 5.85 -17.11 3.39
CA CYS A 72 4.46 -16.92 2.99
C CYS A 72 3.77 -18.26 2.70
N ALA A 73 2.54 -18.40 3.17
CA ALA A 73 1.67 -19.55 2.88
C ALA A 73 0.37 -19.06 2.22
N VAL A 74 0.08 -19.53 1.00
CA VAL A 74 -1.12 -19.16 0.25
C VAL A 74 -1.97 -20.40 -0.03
N ASN A 75 -3.20 -20.40 0.46
CA ASN A 75 -4.11 -21.55 0.33
C ASN A 75 -5.50 -21.10 -0.17
N GLN A 76 -6.05 -21.82 -1.15
CA GLN A 76 -7.42 -21.60 -1.68
C GLN A 76 -7.73 -20.13 -1.99
N SER A 77 -6.76 -19.39 -2.53
CA SER A 77 -6.84 -17.94 -2.70
C SER A 77 -6.54 -17.50 -4.14
N THR A 78 -7.04 -16.33 -4.50
CA THR A 78 -6.69 -15.66 -5.75
C THR A 78 -5.96 -14.36 -5.42
N ILE A 79 -4.71 -14.27 -5.87
CA ILE A 79 -3.86 -13.10 -5.71
C ILE A 79 -3.48 -12.59 -7.10
N TYR A 80 -3.97 -11.41 -7.45
CA TYR A 80 -3.80 -10.84 -8.78
C TYR A 80 -3.09 -9.50 -8.74
N LYS A 81 -1.94 -9.42 -9.41
CA LYS A 81 -1.09 -8.22 -9.50
C LYS A 81 -0.83 -7.58 -8.12
N SER A 82 -0.63 -8.41 -7.11
CA SER A 82 -0.44 -7.98 -5.73
C SER A 82 1.02 -8.15 -5.29
N ASP A 83 1.42 -7.41 -4.29
CA ASP A 83 2.76 -7.43 -3.71
C ASP A 83 2.67 -7.91 -2.27
N ILE A 84 3.29 -9.05 -1.95
CA ILE A 84 3.22 -9.70 -0.65
C ILE A 84 4.62 -9.69 -0.04
N ARG A 85 4.81 -8.85 0.97
CA ARG A 85 6.09 -8.51 1.55
C ARG A 85 6.20 -8.95 3.01
N GLY A 86 7.01 -9.96 3.24
CA GLY A 86 7.40 -10.42 4.57
C GLY A 86 8.91 -10.26 4.82
N ASP A 87 9.51 -9.24 4.24
CA ASP A 87 10.96 -8.97 4.36
C ASP A 87 11.37 -8.42 5.72
N GLU A 88 10.44 -7.87 6.49
CA GLU A 88 10.67 -7.42 7.86
C GLU A 88 10.20 -8.43 8.93
N LEU A 89 9.74 -9.62 8.51
CA LEU A 89 9.39 -10.69 9.44
C LEU A 89 10.60 -11.21 10.20
N LYS A 90 10.40 -11.48 11.49
CA LYS A 90 11.42 -12.10 12.33
C LYS A 90 11.56 -13.59 12.02
N ARG A 91 12.76 -14.08 12.22
CA ARG A 91 13.15 -15.44 11.87
C ARG A 91 13.54 -16.22 13.13
N LYS A 92 13.41 -17.53 13.05
CA LYS A 92 13.93 -18.42 14.07
C LYS A 92 15.40 -18.11 14.36
N GLY A 93 15.70 -17.86 15.61
CA GLY A 93 17.03 -17.46 16.10
C GLY A 93 17.22 -15.95 16.25
N ASP A 94 16.32 -15.11 15.72
CA ASP A 94 16.37 -13.67 15.93
C ASP A 94 16.07 -13.33 17.41
N ILE A 95 16.71 -12.29 17.91
CA ILE A 95 16.50 -11.74 19.24
C ILE A 95 15.60 -10.52 19.12
N MET A 96 14.40 -10.61 19.69
CA MET A 96 13.39 -9.55 19.61
C MET A 96 13.63 -8.42 20.61
N ASP A 97 14.01 -8.79 21.84
CA ASP A 97 14.26 -7.83 22.91
C ASP A 97 15.72 -7.95 23.40
N ARG A 98 16.44 -6.82 23.37
CA ARG A 98 17.83 -6.75 23.88
C ARG A 98 17.93 -6.94 25.39
N ASN A 99 16.87 -6.63 26.13
CA ASN A 99 16.81 -6.80 27.58
C ASN A 99 16.43 -8.24 27.98
N ASN A 100 15.80 -8.98 27.07
CA ASN A 100 15.48 -10.38 27.24
C ASN A 100 15.92 -11.15 25.98
N PRO A 101 17.21 -11.52 25.88
CA PRO A 101 17.82 -12.02 24.65
C PRO A 101 17.51 -13.49 24.37
N LEU A 102 16.26 -13.90 24.51
CA LEU A 102 15.81 -15.23 24.07
C LEU A 102 15.57 -15.23 22.57
N PRO A 103 16.17 -16.18 21.83
CA PRO A 103 15.94 -16.30 20.40
C PRO A 103 14.53 -16.86 20.10
N LEU A 104 13.92 -16.40 19.03
CA LEU A 104 12.68 -16.95 18.54
C LEU A 104 12.81 -18.44 18.23
N VAL A 105 11.79 -19.21 18.56
CA VAL A 105 11.76 -20.68 18.36
C VAL A 105 11.25 -21.07 16.97
N GLU A 106 10.54 -20.16 16.28
CA GLU A 106 9.99 -20.35 14.95
C GLU A 106 9.99 -19.03 14.17
N ASP A 107 9.76 -19.12 12.84
CA ASP A 107 9.70 -17.93 11.98
C ASP A 107 8.31 -17.30 12.00
N GLU A 108 8.25 -15.99 11.89
CA GLU A 108 7.01 -15.29 11.57
C GLU A 108 6.59 -15.56 10.12
N THR A 109 5.30 -15.49 9.84
CA THR A 109 4.74 -15.93 8.55
C THR A 109 3.56 -15.07 8.15
N ILE A 110 3.42 -14.78 6.85
CA ILE A 110 2.18 -14.29 6.25
C ILE A 110 1.36 -15.49 5.77
N VAL A 111 0.12 -15.61 6.25
CA VAL A 111 -0.80 -16.67 5.87
C VAL A 111 -2.03 -16.10 5.17
N ILE A 112 -2.20 -16.44 3.89
CA ILE A 112 -3.36 -16.01 3.08
C ILE A 112 -4.22 -17.22 2.78
N ASN A 113 -5.46 -17.25 3.25
CA ASN A 113 -6.35 -18.40 3.11
C ASN A 113 -7.76 -17.98 2.69
N SER A 114 -8.31 -18.65 1.66
CA SER A 114 -9.66 -18.41 1.16
C SER A 114 -9.97 -16.95 0.91
N SER A 115 -8.99 -16.22 0.34
CA SER A 115 -9.04 -14.78 0.16
C SER A 115 -8.80 -14.38 -1.30
N LEU A 116 -9.31 -13.22 -1.68
CA LEU A 116 -9.13 -12.63 -2.99
C LEU A 116 -8.48 -11.26 -2.82
N LEU A 117 -7.24 -11.16 -3.27
CA LEU A 117 -6.47 -9.92 -3.21
C LEU A 117 -6.25 -9.40 -4.64
N TYR A 118 -6.75 -8.22 -4.94
CA TYR A 118 -6.69 -7.61 -6.25
C TYR A 118 -5.84 -6.33 -6.22
N LYS A 119 -4.64 -6.38 -6.81
CA LYS A 119 -3.67 -5.28 -6.80
C LYS A 119 -3.41 -4.75 -5.38
N THR A 120 -3.35 -5.65 -4.41
CA THR A 120 -3.20 -5.33 -2.99
C THR A 120 -1.73 -5.37 -2.60
N LEU A 121 -1.30 -4.43 -1.78
CA LEU A 121 -0.03 -4.52 -1.07
C LEU A 121 -0.28 -5.16 0.30
N VAL A 122 0.48 -6.18 0.62
CA VAL A 122 0.58 -6.75 1.97
C VAL A 122 2.02 -6.60 2.43
N HIS A 123 2.24 -5.84 3.45
CA HIS A 123 3.54 -5.67 4.09
C HIS A 123 3.40 -5.94 5.59
N SER A 124 4.18 -6.85 6.12
CA SER A 124 4.08 -7.24 7.53
C SER A 124 5.44 -7.15 8.20
N ASN A 125 5.46 -6.49 9.32
CA ASN A 125 6.58 -6.41 10.23
C ASN A 125 6.12 -6.77 11.65
N SER A 126 7.01 -7.33 12.43
CA SER A 126 6.72 -7.76 13.78
C SER A 126 6.59 -6.59 14.75
N HIS A 127 5.56 -6.65 15.57
CA HIS A 127 5.33 -5.70 16.67
C HIS A 127 5.45 -6.37 18.03
N ASN A 128 5.26 -7.69 18.10
CA ASN A 128 5.34 -8.44 19.33
C ASN A 128 6.81 -8.73 19.64
N ILE A 129 7.27 -8.30 20.81
CA ILE A 129 8.64 -8.52 21.29
C ILE A 129 8.81 -9.85 22.02
N GLU A 130 7.74 -10.55 22.34
CA GLU A 130 7.76 -11.76 23.16
C GLU A 130 7.59 -13.03 22.36
N THR A 131 6.69 -13.00 21.36
CA THR A 131 6.32 -14.18 20.59
C THR A 131 6.33 -13.92 19.09
N PRO A 132 6.65 -14.94 18.26
CA PRO A 132 6.50 -14.84 16.80
C PRO A 132 5.05 -14.57 16.40
N GLU A 133 4.85 -13.77 15.38
CA GLU A 133 3.52 -13.43 14.87
C GLU A 133 3.18 -14.20 13.58
N GLU A 134 1.90 -14.54 13.44
CA GLU A 134 1.32 -15.05 12.21
C GLU A 134 0.33 -14.01 11.66
N PHE A 135 0.70 -13.35 10.57
CA PHE A 135 -0.16 -12.35 9.92
C PHE A 135 -1.16 -13.06 9.00
N THR A 136 -2.37 -13.24 9.49
CA THR A 136 -3.40 -14.01 8.79
C THR A 136 -4.36 -13.11 8.03
N ILE A 137 -4.52 -13.40 6.72
CA ILE A 137 -5.56 -12.83 5.87
C ILE A 137 -6.49 -13.95 5.45
N ARG A 138 -7.68 -14.03 6.04
CA ARG A 138 -8.61 -15.15 5.85
C ARG A 138 -10.00 -14.68 5.43
N ASN A 139 -10.64 -15.42 4.50
CA ASN A 139 -12.01 -15.12 4.06
C ASN A 139 -12.22 -13.62 3.74
N THR A 140 -11.27 -13.00 3.07
CA THR A 140 -11.22 -11.57 2.85
C THR A 140 -11.18 -11.25 1.36
N VAL A 141 -11.90 -10.21 0.97
CA VAL A 141 -11.82 -9.61 -0.38
C VAL A 141 -11.20 -8.24 -0.26
N SER A 142 -10.09 -8.03 -0.95
CA SER A 142 -9.39 -6.75 -1.02
C SER A 142 -9.42 -6.22 -2.45
N SER A 143 -9.88 -4.98 -2.62
CA SER A 143 -10.01 -4.30 -3.89
C SER A 143 -8.74 -3.51 -4.26
N HIS A 144 -8.78 -2.83 -5.40
CA HIS A 144 -7.67 -2.17 -6.06
C HIS A 144 -6.80 -1.30 -5.14
N TYR A 145 -5.52 -1.61 -5.08
CA TYR A 145 -4.51 -0.81 -4.37
C TYR A 145 -4.75 -0.63 -2.87
N ALA A 146 -5.53 -1.52 -2.27
CA ALA A 146 -5.63 -1.57 -0.82
C ALA A 146 -4.28 -1.99 -0.22
N ASN A 147 -4.01 -1.53 0.99
CA ASN A 147 -2.78 -1.80 1.72
C ASN A 147 -3.12 -2.47 3.06
N ILE A 148 -2.48 -3.60 3.32
CA ILE A 148 -2.57 -4.35 4.58
C ILE A 148 -1.18 -4.34 5.19
N HIS A 149 -1.01 -3.58 6.26
CA HIS A 149 0.28 -3.37 6.88
C HIS A 149 0.27 -3.89 8.32
N GLY A 150 1.07 -4.92 8.61
CA GLY A 150 1.21 -5.50 9.94
C GLY A 150 -0.11 -5.91 10.61
N SER A 151 -1.08 -6.43 9.84
CA SER A 151 -2.46 -6.60 10.31
C SER A 151 -2.98 -8.01 10.07
N THR A 152 -3.83 -8.50 10.98
CA THR A 152 -4.59 -9.74 10.83
C THR A 152 -6.03 -9.41 10.45
N ILE A 153 -6.53 -10.03 9.37
CA ILE A 153 -7.83 -9.71 8.77
C ILE A 153 -8.63 -10.98 8.50
N GLU A 154 -9.84 -11.05 9.02
CA GLU A 154 -10.75 -12.17 8.79
C GLU A 154 -12.16 -11.72 8.44
N GLY A 155 -12.72 -12.29 7.36
CA GLY A 155 -14.13 -12.09 6.98
C GLY A 155 -14.45 -10.70 6.47
N CYS A 156 -13.50 -9.97 5.91
CA CYS A 156 -13.62 -8.54 5.62
C CYS A 156 -13.71 -8.22 4.11
N PHE A 157 -14.23 -7.04 3.83
CA PHE A 157 -14.07 -6.36 2.54
C PHE A 157 -13.24 -5.09 2.73
N LEU A 158 -12.22 -4.93 1.87
CA LEU A 158 -11.37 -3.75 1.82
C LEU A 158 -11.58 -3.02 0.50
N GLY A 159 -12.05 -1.79 0.57
CA GLY A 159 -12.29 -0.91 -0.58
C GLY A 159 -10.99 -0.42 -1.21
N SER A 160 -11.10 0.15 -2.41
CA SER A 160 -9.94 0.60 -3.18
C SER A 160 -9.15 1.68 -2.45
N PHE A 161 -7.82 1.55 -2.46
CA PHE A 161 -6.89 2.46 -1.78
C PHE A 161 -7.11 2.58 -0.26
N SER A 162 -7.83 1.67 0.37
CA SER A 162 -7.89 1.63 1.84
C SER A 162 -6.57 1.15 2.43
N THR A 163 -6.26 1.58 3.64
CA THR A 163 -5.09 1.12 4.39
C THR A 163 -5.51 0.63 5.77
N ILE A 164 -5.12 -0.59 6.10
CA ILE A 164 -5.29 -1.21 7.40
C ILE A 164 -3.89 -1.33 8.00
N ASP A 165 -3.66 -0.65 9.10
CA ASP A 165 -2.33 -0.50 9.68
C ASP A 165 -2.31 -0.96 11.14
N LEU A 166 -1.47 -1.97 11.43
CA LEU A 166 -1.13 -2.44 12.77
C LEU A 166 -2.38 -2.78 13.62
N MET A 167 -3.34 -3.52 13.06
CA MET A 167 -4.59 -3.83 13.76
C MET A 167 -5.21 -5.16 13.34
N ASN A 168 -6.22 -5.58 14.08
CA ASN A 168 -7.03 -6.77 13.78
C ASN A 168 -8.42 -6.38 13.30
N LEU A 169 -8.88 -6.99 12.20
CA LEU A 169 -10.22 -6.79 11.66
C LEU A 169 -10.98 -8.11 11.56
N HIS A 170 -12.21 -8.13 12.08
CA HIS A 170 -13.12 -9.27 11.99
C HIS A 170 -14.49 -8.86 11.47
N SER A 171 -14.88 -9.46 10.33
CA SER A 171 -16.20 -9.21 9.69
C SER A 171 -16.51 -7.72 9.49
N CYS A 172 -15.54 -6.98 8.95
CA CYS A 172 -15.63 -5.54 8.75
C CYS A 172 -15.71 -5.17 7.26
N ILE A 173 -16.33 -4.04 6.99
CA ILE A 173 -16.27 -3.37 5.69
C ILE A 173 -15.46 -2.10 5.85
N VAL A 174 -14.39 -1.95 5.07
CA VAL A 174 -13.60 -0.73 5.02
C VAL A 174 -13.82 -0.07 3.66
N GLY A 175 -14.36 1.14 3.66
CA GLY A 175 -14.67 1.90 2.46
C GLY A 175 -13.40 2.39 1.75
N GLU A 176 -13.59 2.88 0.53
CA GLU A 176 -12.52 3.36 -0.34
C GLU A 176 -11.77 4.53 0.32
N PHE A 177 -10.45 4.55 0.14
CA PHE A 177 -9.58 5.62 0.61
C PHE A 177 -9.68 5.88 2.12
N SER A 178 -9.97 4.83 2.91
CA SER A 178 -9.96 4.93 4.37
C SER A 178 -8.65 4.43 4.95
N TYR A 179 -8.18 5.07 6.01
CA TYR A 179 -7.03 4.64 6.80
C TYR A 179 -7.49 4.28 8.21
N VAL A 180 -7.15 3.10 8.69
CA VAL A 180 -7.56 2.63 10.01
C VAL A 180 -6.37 2.03 10.75
N GLN A 181 -6.13 2.55 11.96
CA GLN A 181 -5.13 2.08 12.91
C GLN A 181 -5.71 2.22 14.32
N ALA A 182 -6.45 1.23 14.79
CA ALA A 182 -7.26 1.36 16.02
C ALA A 182 -7.35 0.04 16.82
N GLY A 183 -6.26 -0.73 16.89
CA GLY A 183 -6.19 -1.96 17.66
C GLY A 183 -7.04 -3.09 17.06
N GLU A 184 -8.32 -3.20 17.40
CA GLU A 184 -9.18 -4.29 16.95
C GLU A 184 -10.61 -3.84 16.67
N PHE A 185 -11.16 -4.24 15.51
CA PHE A 185 -12.57 -4.00 15.18
C PHE A 185 -13.31 -5.28 14.82
N PHE A 186 -14.52 -5.39 15.37
CA PHE A 186 -15.47 -6.45 15.07
C PHE A 186 -16.76 -5.87 14.51
N HIS A 187 -17.29 -6.45 13.43
CA HIS A 187 -18.60 -6.09 12.86
C HIS A 187 -18.79 -4.58 12.67
N LYS A 188 -17.79 -3.92 12.09
CA LYS A 188 -17.87 -2.49 11.81
C LYS A 188 -17.91 -2.21 10.30
N ARG A 189 -18.68 -1.20 9.93
CA ARG A 189 -18.63 -0.58 8.61
C ARG A 189 -17.96 0.78 8.76
N ILE A 190 -16.86 0.95 8.04
CA ILE A 190 -16.11 2.20 7.97
C ILE A 190 -16.43 2.82 6.62
N ASP A 191 -16.98 4.04 6.64
CA ASP A 191 -17.36 4.74 5.42
C ASP A 191 -16.14 5.13 4.57
N PRO A 192 -16.31 5.33 3.25
CA PRO A 192 -15.24 5.86 2.41
C PRO A 192 -14.65 7.17 2.93
N GLY A 193 -13.31 7.28 2.88
CA GLY A 193 -12.58 8.48 3.26
C GLY A 193 -12.50 8.75 4.76
N VAL A 194 -12.71 7.74 5.59
CA VAL A 194 -12.51 7.86 7.04
C VAL A 194 -11.05 7.60 7.39
N ILE A 195 -10.45 8.51 8.12
CA ILE A 195 -9.15 8.34 8.76
C ILE A 195 -9.41 8.15 10.25
N HIS A 196 -9.05 6.99 10.79
CA HIS A 196 -9.26 6.65 12.20
C HIS A 196 -7.97 6.08 12.78
N ILE A 197 -7.37 6.84 13.68
CA ILE A 197 -6.17 6.46 14.43
C ILE A 197 -6.54 6.50 15.90
N GLU A 198 -6.32 5.39 16.61
CA GLU A 198 -6.65 5.28 18.03
C GLU A 198 -5.65 4.34 18.71
N ASN A 199 -5.13 4.77 19.84
CA ASN A 199 -4.39 3.97 20.79
C ASN A 199 -4.74 4.43 22.21
N ASP A 200 -4.07 3.89 23.23
CA ASP A 200 -4.39 4.16 24.64
C ASP A 200 -4.33 5.66 25.02
N ASP A 201 -3.46 6.42 24.35
CA ASP A 201 -3.17 7.82 24.69
C ASP A 201 -3.63 8.82 23.63
N PHE A 202 -4.07 8.36 22.45
CA PHE A 202 -4.35 9.23 21.31
C PHE A 202 -5.54 8.73 20.50
N SER A 203 -6.42 9.65 20.14
CA SER A 203 -7.52 9.38 19.21
C SER A 203 -7.63 10.52 18.20
N PHE A 204 -7.62 10.16 16.92
CA PHE A 204 -7.81 11.08 15.81
C PHE A 204 -8.79 10.50 14.82
N GLN A 205 -9.84 11.24 14.50
CA GLN A 205 -10.81 10.87 13.49
C GLN A 205 -11.05 12.04 12.54
N PHE A 206 -10.99 11.73 11.25
CA PHE A 206 -11.28 12.67 10.18
C PHE A 206 -12.09 11.97 9.10
N LYS A 207 -13.08 12.64 8.52
CA LYS A 207 -13.87 12.11 7.41
C LYS A 207 -13.90 13.11 6.27
N TYR A 208 -13.50 12.66 5.11
CA TYR A 208 -13.60 13.44 3.89
C TYR A 208 -15.05 13.71 3.50
N GLU A 209 -15.31 14.88 2.96
CA GLU A 209 -16.57 15.15 2.28
C GLU A 209 -16.74 14.22 1.07
N LYS A 210 -17.98 13.77 0.86
CA LYS A 210 -18.30 12.85 -0.25
C LYS A 210 -17.85 13.38 -1.61
N ALA A 211 -17.97 14.69 -1.84
CA ALA A 211 -17.56 15.32 -3.10
C ALA A 211 -16.05 15.17 -3.37
N VAL A 212 -15.22 15.22 -2.32
CA VAL A 212 -13.78 14.99 -2.41
C VAL A 212 -13.52 13.54 -2.78
N ILE A 213 -14.12 12.59 -2.06
CA ILE A 213 -13.95 11.15 -2.38
C ILE A 213 -14.40 10.85 -3.80
N ASP A 214 -15.57 11.32 -4.23
CA ASP A 214 -16.07 11.10 -5.60
C ASP A 214 -15.15 11.67 -6.69
N LYS A 215 -14.43 12.76 -6.41
CA LYS A 215 -13.45 13.37 -7.33
C LYS A 215 -12.16 12.54 -7.44
N TYR A 216 -11.65 12.03 -6.30
CA TYR A 216 -10.31 11.43 -6.25
C TYR A 216 -10.34 9.91 -6.32
N ILE A 217 -11.24 9.24 -5.62
CA ILE A 217 -11.32 7.78 -5.53
C ILE A 217 -12.75 7.27 -5.26
N GLY A 218 -13.70 7.62 -6.02
CA GLY A 218 -15.06 7.08 -5.92
C GLY A 218 -15.23 5.75 -6.64
N VAL A 219 -16.42 5.21 -6.57
CA VAL A 219 -16.86 4.07 -7.39
C VAL A 219 -17.94 4.50 -8.38
N ASN A 220 -18.01 3.83 -9.52
CA ASN A 220 -19.04 4.07 -10.52
C ASN A 220 -20.29 3.19 -10.26
N ALA A 221 -21.31 3.31 -11.11
CA ALA A 221 -22.52 2.51 -11.00
C ALA A 221 -22.31 0.99 -11.15
N SER A 222 -21.17 0.56 -11.67
CA SER A 222 -20.76 -0.85 -11.76
C SER A 222 -19.80 -1.26 -10.65
N PHE A 223 -19.73 -0.51 -9.58
CA PHE A 223 -18.86 -0.73 -8.42
C PHE A 223 -17.35 -0.81 -8.75
N GLN A 224 -16.94 -0.23 -9.87
CA GLN A 224 -15.52 -0.15 -10.22
C GLN A 224 -14.93 1.19 -9.76
N PRO A 225 -13.68 1.21 -9.30
CA PRO A 225 -13.03 2.43 -8.87
C PRO A 225 -12.93 3.45 -10.00
N ARG A 226 -13.06 4.71 -9.66
CA ARG A 226 -12.91 5.85 -10.56
C ARG A 226 -12.27 7.02 -9.82
N GLY A 227 -11.96 8.07 -10.53
CA GLY A 227 -11.44 9.31 -9.96
C GLY A 227 -10.00 9.59 -10.37
N LEU A 228 -9.47 10.72 -9.88
CA LEU A 228 -8.18 11.22 -10.33
C LEU A 228 -7.03 10.28 -9.92
N ILE A 229 -7.00 9.83 -8.68
CA ILE A 229 -5.95 8.93 -8.17
C ILE A 229 -5.99 7.59 -8.90
N TYR A 230 -7.18 7.01 -9.09
CA TYR A 230 -7.30 5.74 -9.81
C TYR A 230 -6.78 5.83 -11.25
N ARG A 231 -7.20 6.86 -12.00
CA ARG A 231 -6.70 7.09 -13.37
C ARG A 231 -5.19 7.30 -13.39
N PHE A 232 -4.68 8.14 -12.49
CA PHE A 232 -3.25 8.41 -12.39
C PHE A 232 -2.41 7.12 -12.25
N VAL A 233 -2.84 6.18 -11.44
CA VAL A 233 -2.13 4.91 -11.22
C VAL A 233 -2.32 3.96 -12.42
N THR A 234 -3.56 3.82 -12.91
CA THR A 234 -3.85 2.89 -14.02
C THR A 234 -3.19 3.28 -15.33
N ASP A 235 -3.01 4.58 -15.59
CA ASP A 235 -2.30 5.06 -16.79
C ASP A 235 -0.82 4.62 -16.82
N LYS A 236 -0.25 4.26 -15.68
CA LYS A 236 1.14 3.81 -15.54
C LYS A 236 1.31 2.29 -15.50
N GLU A 237 0.24 1.52 -15.34
CA GLU A 237 0.31 0.06 -15.27
C GLU A 237 1.05 -0.61 -16.47
N PRO A 238 0.92 -0.15 -17.72
CA PRO A 238 1.62 -0.75 -18.83
C PRO A 238 3.16 -0.71 -18.69
N GLU A 239 3.69 0.28 -17.99
CA GLU A 239 5.13 0.39 -17.74
C GLU A 239 5.61 -0.70 -16.79
N TYR A 240 4.83 -1.00 -15.73
CA TYR A 240 5.13 -2.12 -14.83
C TYR A 240 5.01 -3.47 -15.54
N GLU A 241 3.99 -3.67 -16.38
CA GLU A 241 3.84 -4.92 -17.13
C GLU A 241 5.04 -5.19 -18.02
N ARG A 242 5.68 -4.14 -18.52
CA ARG A 242 6.91 -4.26 -19.30
C ARG A 242 8.05 -4.84 -18.48
N LEU A 243 8.21 -4.46 -17.21
CA LEU A 243 9.30 -4.95 -16.36
C LEU A 243 9.23 -6.47 -16.15
N PHE A 244 8.04 -7.05 -16.13
CA PHE A 244 7.85 -8.49 -15.99
C PHE A 244 8.11 -9.27 -17.31
N LYS A 245 8.25 -8.58 -18.44
CA LYS A 245 8.46 -9.20 -19.76
C LYS A 245 9.90 -9.09 -20.26
N VAL A 246 10.71 -8.27 -19.61
CA VAL A 246 12.09 -7.97 -20.03
C VAL A 246 13.07 -8.61 -19.08
N VAL A 247 13.99 -9.43 -19.60
CA VAL A 247 15.04 -10.09 -18.80
C VAL A 247 16.17 -9.10 -18.51
N ASP A 248 16.59 -8.36 -19.52
CA ASP A 248 17.65 -7.36 -19.40
C ASP A 248 17.02 -5.97 -19.25
N LEU A 249 17.25 -5.34 -18.12
CA LEU A 249 16.85 -3.96 -17.87
C LEU A 249 18.06 -3.05 -18.05
N PRO A 250 17.87 -1.82 -18.57
CA PRO A 250 18.95 -0.84 -18.62
C PRO A 250 19.46 -0.59 -17.20
N PRO A 251 20.78 -0.45 -17.02
CA PRO A 251 21.35 -0.17 -15.72
C PRO A 251 20.85 1.18 -15.20
N VAL A 252 20.43 1.20 -13.94
CA VAL A 252 20.09 2.44 -13.23
C VAL A 252 21.38 3.00 -12.64
N GLN A 253 21.64 4.29 -12.88
CA GLN A 253 22.74 4.99 -12.24
C GLN A 253 22.36 5.34 -10.80
N ALA A 254 22.92 4.61 -9.85
CA ALA A 254 22.74 4.84 -8.44
C ALA A 254 24.09 4.65 -7.70
N PRO A 255 24.33 5.39 -6.59
CA PRO A 255 25.45 5.15 -5.71
C PRO A 255 25.45 3.72 -5.16
N GLN A 256 26.63 3.20 -4.85
CA GLN A 256 26.81 1.83 -4.35
C GLN A 256 26.16 1.61 -2.97
N SER A 257 25.99 2.68 -2.19
CA SER A 257 25.29 2.69 -0.90
C SER A 257 23.77 2.63 -1.03
N SER A 258 23.21 2.78 -2.23
CA SER A 258 21.78 2.84 -2.45
C SER A 258 21.23 1.53 -3.03
N ALA A 259 20.03 1.15 -2.61
CA ALA A 259 19.33 -0.05 -3.05
C ALA A 259 18.18 0.32 -4.00
N VAL A 260 18.20 -0.26 -5.19
CA VAL A 260 17.15 -0.06 -6.20
C VAL A 260 16.55 -1.38 -6.58
N ASN A 261 15.24 -1.53 -6.36
CA ASN A 261 14.54 -2.76 -6.71
C ASN A 261 14.39 -2.88 -8.24
N ARG A 262 14.60 -4.08 -8.75
CA ARG A 262 14.49 -4.41 -10.19
C ARG A 262 13.10 -4.07 -10.78
N TYR A 263 12.06 -4.17 -9.98
CA TYR A 263 10.68 -3.91 -10.38
C TYR A 263 10.21 -2.49 -10.06
N ALA A 264 11.15 -1.55 -9.91
CA ALA A 264 10.87 -0.12 -9.89
C ALA A 264 10.99 0.46 -11.30
N VAL A 265 10.14 1.43 -11.64
CA VAL A 265 10.25 2.22 -12.86
C VAL A 265 11.06 3.46 -12.57
N ILE A 266 12.18 3.63 -13.25
CA ILE A 266 13.05 4.81 -13.13
C ILE A 266 13.32 5.36 -14.52
N LYS A 267 12.95 6.61 -14.76
CA LYS A 267 13.10 7.24 -16.07
C LYS A 267 13.34 8.75 -16.02
N GLY A 268 13.65 9.31 -17.19
CA GLY A 268 13.98 10.73 -17.34
C GLY A 268 15.28 11.13 -16.61
N ASP A 269 15.42 12.40 -16.26
CA ASP A 269 16.54 12.91 -15.46
C ASP A 269 16.29 12.65 -13.96
N THR A 270 16.27 11.35 -13.60
CA THR A 270 16.12 10.95 -12.20
C THR A 270 17.50 10.79 -11.56
N ARG A 271 17.72 11.45 -10.42
CA ARG A 271 18.96 11.46 -9.65
C ARG A 271 18.76 10.79 -8.31
N ILE A 272 19.64 9.86 -7.98
CA ILE A 272 19.59 9.07 -6.75
C ILE A 272 20.83 9.42 -5.93
N GLY A 273 20.62 9.90 -4.71
CA GLY A 273 21.67 10.22 -3.75
C GLY A 273 22.22 8.99 -3.02
N GLU A 274 23.04 9.22 -2.01
CA GLU A 274 23.64 8.16 -1.17
C GLU A 274 22.61 7.60 -0.16
N ASN A 275 22.74 6.29 0.15
CA ASN A 275 21.86 5.60 1.11
C ASN A 275 20.36 5.74 0.80
N VAL A 276 19.99 5.74 -0.47
CA VAL A 276 18.59 5.80 -0.93
C VAL A 276 18.04 4.39 -1.10
N LEU A 277 16.81 4.17 -0.64
CA LEU A 277 16.05 2.94 -0.90
C LEU A 277 14.93 3.23 -1.90
N ILE A 278 14.90 2.49 -3.01
CA ILE A 278 13.81 2.48 -3.97
C ILE A 278 13.22 1.07 -4.01
N SER A 279 12.03 0.94 -3.47
CA SER A 279 11.35 -0.34 -3.31
C SER A 279 10.63 -0.79 -4.57
N GLN A 280 10.09 -2.00 -4.51
CA GLN A 280 9.30 -2.59 -5.58
C GLN A 280 8.08 -1.74 -5.93
N GLY A 281 7.76 -1.67 -7.22
CA GLY A 281 6.59 -0.93 -7.68
C GLY A 281 6.71 0.60 -7.51
N ALA A 282 7.85 1.12 -7.04
CA ALA A 282 8.10 2.54 -7.03
C ALA A 282 8.24 3.08 -8.47
N TYR A 283 7.73 4.29 -8.70
CA TYR A 283 7.77 4.96 -10.00
C TYR A 283 8.43 6.34 -9.84
N LEU A 284 9.59 6.49 -10.42
CA LEU A 284 10.36 7.74 -10.38
C LEU A 284 10.54 8.29 -11.79
N GLU A 285 10.16 9.55 -12.00
CA GLU A 285 10.29 10.23 -13.29
C GLU A 285 10.74 11.66 -13.10
N ASN A 286 11.91 12.04 -13.65
CA ASN A 286 12.51 13.35 -13.47
C ASN A 286 12.52 13.75 -11.98
N ALA A 287 12.91 12.83 -11.12
CA ALA A 287 12.87 12.94 -9.67
C ALA A 287 14.28 13.12 -9.11
N HIS A 288 14.38 13.89 -8.03
CA HIS A 288 15.61 13.97 -7.25
C HIS A 288 15.38 13.34 -5.88
N MET A 289 16.13 12.28 -5.59
CA MET A 289 16.13 11.59 -4.29
C MET A 289 17.38 12.01 -3.53
N GLY A 290 17.23 12.94 -2.59
CA GLY A 290 18.33 13.35 -1.72
C GLY A 290 18.78 12.23 -0.77
N ASP A 291 19.98 12.35 -0.21
CA ASP A 291 20.62 11.33 0.60
C ASP A 291 19.74 10.82 1.76
N GLY A 292 19.74 9.52 1.99
CA GLY A 292 18.98 8.86 3.05
C GLY A 292 17.47 8.85 2.84
N SER A 293 16.99 9.21 1.64
CA SER A 293 15.56 9.17 1.32
C SER A 293 15.11 7.77 0.92
N ASN A 294 13.80 7.48 1.09
CA ASN A 294 13.22 6.27 0.53
C ASN A 294 11.98 6.56 -0.32
N ALA A 295 11.75 5.67 -1.25
CA ALA A 295 10.51 5.51 -1.99
C ALA A 295 10.03 4.08 -1.73
N GLN A 296 9.08 3.92 -0.82
CA GLN A 296 8.53 2.60 -0.48
C GLN A 296 7.63 2.07 -1.61
N GLU A 297 7.04 0.92 -1.41
CA GLU A 297 6.29 0.19 -2.43
C GLU A 297 5.14 1.02 -3.02
N ASN A 298 5.01 0.94 -4.35
CA ASN A 298 3.95 1.61 -5.09
C ASN A 298 3.89 3.14 -4.90
N THR A 299 5.02 3.76 -4.54
CA THR A 299 5.14 5.22 -4.49
C THR A 299 5.36 5.80 -5.88
N TYR A 300 4.93 7.04 -6.07
CA TYR A 300 5.10 7.79 -7.32
C TYR A 300 5.77 9.12 -7.02
N ILE A 301 6.98 9.35 -7.53
CA ILE A 301 7.73 10.60 -7.35
C ILE A 301 8.02 11.14 -8.74
N ILE A 302 7.28 12.19 -9.16
CA ILE A 302 7.30 12.68 -10.54
C ILE A 302 7.56 14.17 -10.54
N HIS A 303 8.56 14.61 -11.32
CA HIS A 303 8.98 16.03 -11.43
C HIS A 303 9.18 16.67 -10.05
N SER A 304 9.74 15.93 -9.10
CA SER A 304 9.78 16.31 -7.69
C SER A 304 11.17 16.22 -7.10
N TYR A 305 11.40 17.02 -6.06
CA TYR A 305 12.68 17.12 -5.38
C TYR A 305 12.52 16.77 -3.89
N LEU A 306 13.16 15.70 -3.45
CA LEU A 306 13.28 15.31 -2.05
C LEU A 306 14.67 15.72 -1.55
N VAL A 307 14.72 16.62 -0.56
CA VAL A 307 15.98 17.21 -0.08
C VAL A 307 16.88 16.19 0.60
N GLY A 308 16.33 15.23 1.32
CA GLY A 308 17.07 14.16 1.98
C GLY A 308 16.46 13.70 3.29
N MET A 309 16.78 12.47 3.70
CA MET A 309 16.23 11.80 4.89
C MET A 309 14.68 11.80 4.88
N ASN A 310 14.09 11.68 3.70
CA ASN A 310 12.64 11.66 3.52
C ASN A 310 12.13 10.24 3.52
N ILE A 311 10.99 10.03 4.16
CA ILE A 311 10.26 8.77 4.10
C ILE A 311 8.99 8.99 3.30
N THR A 312 8.85 8.27 2.17
CA THR A 312 7.61 8.23 1.42
C THR A 312 7.00 6.85 1.59
N ALA A 313 5.96 6.76 2.41
CA ALA A 313 5.30 5.50 2.73
C ALA A 313 4.51 4.94 1.54
N HIS A 314 4.13 3.66 1.65
CA HIS A 314 3.50 2.88 0.59
C HIS A 314 2.36 3.62 -0.12
N GLY A 315 2.41 3.59 -1.44
CA GLY A 315 1.39 4.23 -2.27
C GLY A 315 1.38 5.76 -2.24
N GLY A 316 2.33 6.42 -1.59
CA GLY A 316 2.47 7.87 -1.59
C GLY A 316 2.73 8.41 -3.00
N LYS A 317 2.11 9.53 -3.35
CA LYS A 317 2.23 10.17 -4.67
C LYS A 317 2.66 11.61 -4.50
N ILE A 318 3.83 11.92 -5.03
CA ILE A 318 4.47 13.24 -4.94
C ILE A 318 4.73 13.73 -6.37
N ILE A 319 3.94 14.69 -6.84
CA ILE A 319 3.98 15.18 -8.21
C ILE A 319 4.25 16.68 -8.20
N ASN A 320 5.21 17.12 -9.00
CA ASN A 320 5.61 18.53 -9.15
C ASN A 320 5.73 19.25 -7.80
N SER A 321 6.48 18.63 -6.86
CA SER A 321 6.58 19.06 -5.47
C SER A 321 8.02 19.11 -4.98
N GLU A 322 8.25 19.88 -3.93
CA GLU A 322 9.51 19.89 -3.19
C GLU A 322 9.26 19.53 -1.74
N ILE A 323 10.01 18.52 -1.25
CA ILE A 323 9.85 17.98 0.08
C ILE A 323 11.11 18.28 0.89
N GLY A 324 10.96 19.08 1.92
CA GLY A 324 12.04 19.49 2.82
C GLY A 324 12.62 18.30 3.58
N GLN A 325 13.83 18.46 4.06
CA GLN A 325 14.59 17.40 4.73
C GLN A 325 13.84 16.83 5.94
N LYS A 326 13.98 15.52 6.20
CA LYS A 326 13.36 14.82 7.35
C LYS A 326 11.83 14.91 7.37
N THR A 327 11.19 14.98 6.23
CA THR A 327 9.75 14.98 6.10
C THR A 327 9.25 13.57 5.84
N PHE A 328 8.21 13.17 6.56
CA PHE A 328 7.47 11.93 6.34
C PHE A 328 6.24 12.20 5.48
N VAL A 329 6.03 11.39 4.46
CA VAL A 329 4.82 11.40 3.63
C VAL A 329 4.10 10.07 3.82
N GLY A 330 2.93 10.11 4.42
CA GLY A 330 2.16 8.94 4.85
C GLY A 330 1.52 8.13 3.71
N PHE A 331 1.01 6.98 4.07
CA PHE A 331 0.37 6.02 3.16
C PHE A 331 -0.66 6.66 2.24
N ASN A 332 -0.65 6.29 0.97
CA ASN A 332 -1.61 6.74 -0.05
C ASN A 332 -1.84 8.26 -0.15
N SER A 333 -0.99 9.08 0.46
CA SER A 333 -1.07 10.53 0.31
C SER A 333 -0.86 10.95 -1.14
N PHE A 334 -1.55 12.02 -1.55
CA PHE A 334 -1.54 12.54 -2.91
C PHE A 334 -1.18 14.02 -2.90
N LEU A 335 0.10 14.34 -3.13
CA LEU A 335 0.63 15.70 -3.24
C LEU A 335 0.77 16.04 -4.72
N PHE A 336 -0.14 16.86 -5.22
CA PHE A 336 -0.26 17.17 -6.62
C PHE A 336 -0.03 18.66 -6.90
N GLY A 337 1.22 19.03 -7.13
CA GLY A 337 1.59 20.31 -7.70
C GLY A 337 1.30 20.35 -9.20
N LYS A 338 0.95 21.51 -9.71
CA LYS A 338 0.67 21.77 -11.14
C LYS A 338 1.78 22.59 -11.78
N GLN A 339 1.81 22.62 -13.09
CA GLN A 339 2.75 23.49 -13.81
C GLN A 339 2.52 24.95 -13.41
N GLY A 340 3.55 25.60 -12.88
CA GLY A 340 3.44 26.96 -12.34
C GLY A 340 2.82 27.07 -10.94
N ALA A 341 2.35 25.96 -10.36
CA ALA A 341 1.75 25.90 -9.03
C ALA A 341 2.36 24.74 -8.21
N LYS A 342 3.63 24.87 -7.85
CA LYS A 342 4.40 23.87 -7.11
C LYS A 342 3.91 23.77 -5.67
N VAL A 343 3.89 22.56 -5.14
CA VAL A 343 3.72 22.28 -3.70
C VAL A 343 5.09 22.20 -3.05
N THR A 344 5.31 23.00 -2.02
CA THR A 344 6.54 22.94 -1.21
C THR A 344 6.17 22.60 0.22
N VAL A 345 6.73 21.50 0.72
CA VAL A 345 6.57 21.05 2.11
C VAL A 345 7.87 21.32 2.86
N GLY A 346 7.80 22.06 3.96
CA GLY A 346 8.95 22.45 4.77
C GLY A 346 9.64 21.26 5.43
N LYS A 347 10.81 21.52 6.01
CA LYS A 347 11.61 20.54 6.75
C LYS A 347 10.86 20.01 7.96
N GLY A 348 11.04 18.73 8.29
CA GLY A 348 10.55 18.12 9.52
C GLY A 348 9.03 17.98 9.60
N CYS A 349 8.33 18.12 8.48
CA CYS A 349 6.88 17.95 8.42
C CYS A 349 6.47 16.48 8.46
N ILE A 350 5.24 16.26 8.91
CA ILE A 350 4.55 14.96 8.84
C ILE A 350 3.29 15.15 8.01
N VAL A 351 3.31 14.63 6.80
CA VAL A 351 2.09 14.50 5.99
C VAL A 351 1.41 13.20 6.41
N MET A 352 0.26 13.32 7.04
CA MET A 352 -0.50 12.18 7.57
C MET A 352 -0.97 11.25 6.44
N PRO A 353 -1.19 9.97 6.72
CA PRO A 353 -1.74 9.03 5.75
C PRO A 353 -3.00 9.58 5.06
N HIS A 354 -3.14 9.26 3.77
CA HIS A 354 -4.29 9.64 2.95
C HIS A 354 -4.56 11.15 2.83
N THR A 355 -3.56 12.00 3.06
CA THR A 355 -3.67 13.44 2.84
C THR A 355 -3.73 13.75 1.33
N ILE A 356 -4.62 14.65 0.93
CA ILE A 356 -4.74 15.13 -0.45
C ILE A 356 -4.37 16.62 -0.49
N ILE A 357 -3.32 16.95 -1.25
CA ILE A 357 -2.95 18.34 -1.59
C ILE A 357 -3.09 18.48 -3.11
N ASP A 358 -4.05 19.27 -3.57
CA ASP A 358 -4.31 19.54 -5.00
C ASP A 358 -4.68 21.00 -5.18
N SER A 359 -3.64 21.87 -5.28
CA SER A 359 -3.81 23.33 -5.34
C SER A 359 -3.60 23.86 -6.76
N ASP A 360 -4.42 24.83 -7.15
CA ASP A 360 -4.27 25.58 -8.39
C ASP A 360 -3.27 26.74 -8.27
N CYS A 361 -2.76 27.02 -7.07
CA CYS A 361 -1.73 28.00 -6.80
C CYS A 361 -0.52 27.36 -6.10
N ALA A 362 0.63 28.03 -6.19
CA ALA A 362 1.81 27.60 -5.44
C ALA A 362 1.51 27.59 -3.94
N LEU A 363 1.71 26.43 -3.32
CA LEU A 363 1.45 26.21 -1.91
C LEU A 363 2.77 25.99 -1.17
N GLN A 364 2.98 26.75 -0.10
CA GLN A 364 4.14 26.59 0.75
C GLN A 364 3.69 26.26 2.17
N ILE A 365 4.03 25.06 2.62
CA ILE A 365 3.77 24.58 3.98
C ILE A 365 5.01 24.86 4.83
N PRO A 366 4.89 25.56 5.97
CA PRO A 366 6.03 25.85 6.84
C PRO A 366 6.66 24.59 7.43
N GLU A 367 7.86 24.75 7.99
CA GLU A 367 8.59 23.64 8.63
C GLU A 367 7.90 23.14 9.91
N ASN A 368 8.12 21.84 10.24
CA ASN A 368 7.69 21.23 11.50
C ASN A 368 6.16 21.24 11.73
N HIS A 369 5.38 21.05 10.66
CA HIS A 369 3.93 20.95 10.72
C HIS A 369 3.43 19.55 10.50
N ILE A 370 2.29 19.23 11.10
CA ILE A 370 1.50 18.02 10.80
C ILE A 370 0.38 18.43 9.84
N ILE A 371 0.26 17.74 8.73
CA ILE A 371 -0.63 18.06 7.63
C ILE A 371 -1.58 16.90 7.39
N TRP A 372 -2.89 17.16 7.31
CA TRP A 372 -3.90 16.15 7.00
C TRP A 372 -5.08 16.73 6.23
N GLY A 373 -5.92 15.84 5.68
CA GLY A 373 -7.15 16.20 5.03
C GLY A 373 -6.98 16.67 3.58
N TYR A 374 -7.90 17.50 3.11
CA TYR A 374 -7.92 18.06 1.75
C TYR A 374 -7.49 19.50 1.76
N ILE A 375 -6.43 19.81 1.01
CA ILE A 375 -5.85 21.14 0.93
C ILE A 375 -5.83 21.57 -0.54
N ALA A 376 -6.67 22.54 -0.90
CA ALA A 376 -6.78 23.10 -2.24
C ALA A 376 -6.20 24.53 -2.36
N CYS A 377 -6.07 25.25 -1.25
CA CYS A 377 -5.58 26.62 -1.21
C CYS A 377 -4.87 26.91 0.12
N LYS A 378 -4.32 28.12 0.27
CA LYS A 378 -3.62 28.53 1.50
C LYS A 378 -4.54 28.64 2.71
N GLU A 379 -5.79 28.97 2.46
CA GLU A 379 -6.81 29.14 3.49
C GLU A 379 -7.16 27.80 4.18
N ASP A 380 -6.93 26.69 3.50
CA ASP A 380 -7.12 25.34 4.08
C ASP A 380 -6.00 24.97 5.07
N LEU A 381 -4.89 25.70 5.07
CA LEU A 381 -3.81 25.56 6.06
C LEU A 381 -4.20 26.29 7.35
N ILE A 382 -5.29 25.88 7.98
CA ILE A 382 -5.73 26.44 9.25
C ILE A 382 -4.88 25.83 10.35
N THR A 383 -4.09 26.67 11.01
CA THR A 383 -3.39 26.27 12.25
C THR A 383 -4.35 26.39 13.42
N ASN A 384 -4.69 25.25 14.01
CA ASN A 384 -5.37 25.22 15.32
C ASN A 384 -4.34 25.29 16.44
#